data_8b4051353ebddc1dedfdc3b692e3d01d
#
_entry.id   8b4051353ebddc1dedfdc3b692e3d01d
#
_cell.length_a   1.000
_cell.length_b   1.000
_cell.length_c   1.000
_cell.angle_alpha   90.00
_cell.angle_beta   90.00
_cell.angle_gamma   90.00
#
_symmetry.space_group_name_H-M   'P 1'
#
loop_
_entity.id
_entity.type
_entity.pdbx_description
1 polymer ?
#
loop_
_entity_poly.entity_id
_entity_poly.type
_entity_poly.pdbx_seq_one_letter_code
_entity_poly.pdbx_strand_id
1 'polypeptide(L)'
;EQKALLQLDSEEDVEGDQALCLITGKRGTLVDTTTATMIPDSQATAKLVAFQVNSGYDSYGKTKCGNAPIIEEAEFAYTTALNALLKSGSRNKFMLGNRTFVFWASSQSEASKQTEESLFDLLGYSENTRDDPNANVLKVRKAFESIYSGTLKVEMDDRFYILGLAPNAARIAAVYWSETTLKEFAGKILAHFEDMELYDTRKDPKPYQGIREMISSVTLGGKLSDATPNLPEAVVQSVFQGLPYPFTLYASCIRRIRAEQKLTLPRVALIKAYLNRLNDNHSKKIHTMLDKENTHQGYLCGRLFAVLDKIQEEANNQHSIRERYQNAASTTPSAVFATILNLSNHHLEKLSEGRKIFFEKLKQEIFSQLSADGFPAHLDLQDQGRFFVGYYHQRQDFFTSKKEQE
;
A
#
# COMPACT_ATOMS: atom_id res chain seq x y z
N GLU A 1 -0.96 -5.04 -40.64
CA GLU A 1 -0.61 -6.27 -39.84
C GLU A 1 -1.69 -7.34 -39.89
N GLN A 2 -2.99 -7.05 -39.58
CA GLN A 2 -4.06 -8.05 -39.68
C GLN A 2 -4.28 -8.60 -41.10
N LYS A 3 -4.13 -7.80 -42.16
CA LYS A 3 -4.17 -8.26 -43.54
C LYS A 3 -3.00 -9.14 -43.95
N ALA A 4 -1.81 -8.91 -43.39
CA ALA A 4 -0.63 -9.75 -43.61
C ALA A 4 -0.77 -11.12 -42.95
N LEU A 5 -1.36 -11.18 -41.75
CA LEU A 5 -1.66 -12.44 -41.05
C LEU A 5 -2.71 -13.27 -41.78
N LEU A 6 -3.75 -12.64 -42.37
CA LEU A 6 -4.77 -13.33 -43.18
C LEU A 6 -4.25 -13.83 -44.53
N GLN A 7 -3.22 -13.18 -45.10
CA GLN A 7 -2.56 -13.65 -46.32
C GLN A 7 -1.61 -14.83 -46.10
N LEU A 8 -1.00 -14.93 -44.90
CA LEU A 8 -0.18 -16.08 -44.52
C LEU A 8 -0.99 -17.37 -44.32
N ASP A 9 -2.28 -17.25 -43.98
CA ASP A 9 -3.18 -18.39 -43.80
C ASP A 9 -3.75 -18.97 -45.16
N SER A 10 -3.48 -18.28 -46.26
CA SER A 10 -4.04 -18.66 -47.58
C SER A 10 -3.06 -19.39 -48.51
N GLU A 11 -1.81 -19.52 -48.15
CA GLU A 11 -0.78 -20.21 -48.94
C GLU A 11 -0.11 -21.27 -48.12
N GLU A 12 -0.57 -22.47 -48.21
CA GLU A 12 -0.01 -23.82 -48.07
C GLU A 12 -0.91 -24.75 -47.25
N ASP A 13 -1.61 -25.66 -47.98
CA ASP A 13 -2.03 -26.97 -47.49
C ASP A 13 -0.80 -27.77 -47.08
N VAL A 14 -0.33 -27.60 -45.83
CA VAL A 14 0.69 -28.44 -45.19
C VAL A 14 -0.03 -29.49 -44.36
N GLU A 15 0.18 -30.78 -44.71
CA GLU A 15 -0.27 -31.94 -43.98
C GLU A 15 -0.14 -31.79 -42.44
N GLY A 16 -1.29 -31.86 -41.76
CA GLY A 16 -1.42 -31.92 -40.31
C GLY A 16 -1.50 -30.57 -39.64
N ASP A 17 -2.51 -30.36 -38.81
CA ASP A 17 -2.91 -29.27 -37.91
C ASP A 17 -1.79 -28.33 -37.35
N GLN A 18 -0.86 -27.89 -38.18
CA GLN A 18 0.20 -26.93 -37.79
C GLN A 18 -0.22 -25.49 -38.05
N ALA A 19 -0.38 -24.71 -36.99
CA ALA A 19 -0.67 -23.29 -37.08
C ALA A 19 0.41 -22.42 -36.44
N LEU A 20 0.39 -21.13 -36.79
CA LEU A 20 1.28 -20.13 -36.19
C LEU A 20 0.84 -19.84 -34.75
N CYS A 21 1.70 -20.07 -33.79
CA CYS A 21 1.46 -19.79 -32.37
C CYS A 21 1.47 -18.26 -32.12
N LEU A 22 0.42 -17.71 -31.51
CA LEU A 22 0.35 -16.28 -31.15
C LEU A 22 1.35 -15.89 -30.06
N ILE A 23 1.84 -16.84 -29.26
CA ILE A 23 2.79 -16.57 -28.16
C ILE A 23 4.23 -16.54 -28.68
N THR A 24 4.61 -17.54 -29.47
CA THR A 24 6.02 -17.76 -29.86
C THR A 24 6.35 -17.36 -31.28
N GLY A 25 5.34 -17.19 -32.15
CA GLY A 25 5.53 -17.00 -33.58
C GLY A 25 6.05 -18.24 -34.33
N LYS A 26 6.12 -19.40 -33.67
CA LYS A 26 6.54 -20.67 -34.28
C LYS A 26 5.31 -21.41 -34.82
N ARG A 27 5.51 -22.27 -35.82
CA ARG A 27 4.51 -23.23 -36.30
C ARG A 27 4.57 -24.51 -35.47
N GLY A 28 3.42 -25.11 -35.17
CA GLY A 28 3.33 -26.36 -34.41
C GLY A 28 1.90 -26.83 -34.22
N THR A 29 1.75 -27.97 -33.55
CA THR A 29 0.45 -28.58 -33.22
C THR A 29 -0.31 -27.73 -32.22
N LEU A 30 -1.56 -27.39 -32.52
CA LEU A 30 -2.43 -26.61 -31.63
C LEU A 30 -2.97 -27.47 -30.50
N VAL A 31 -3.07 -26.88 -29.31
CA VAL A 31 -3.83 -27.52 -28.22
C VAL A 31 -5.34 -27.33 -28.41
N ASP A 32 -6.09 -28.34 -28.11
CA ASP A 32 -7.57 -28.28 -28.10
C ASP A 32 -8.07 -27.44 -26.92
N THR A 33 -7.39 -27.55 -25.79
CA THR A 33 -7.72 -26.86 -24.56
C THR A 33 -6.47 -26.69 -23.70
N THR A 34 -6.38 -25.64 -22.92
CA THR A 34 -5.23 -25.37 -22.05
C THR A 34 -5.34 -26.10 -20.72
N THR A 35 -4.22 -26.28 -20.05
CA THR A 35 -4.12 -26.89 -18.72
C THR A 35 -4.73 -25.97 -17.65
N ALA A 36 -5.34 -26.55 -16.63
CA ALA A 36 -5.87 -25.83 -15.50
C ALA A 36 -4.75 -25.18 -14.69
N THR A 37 -4.98 -23.92 -14.27
CA THR A 37 -4.11 -23.12 -13.42
C THR A 37 -4.92 -22.62 -12.23
N MET A 38 -5.08 -23.48 -11.23
CA MET A 38 -5.99 -23.21 -10.12
C MET A 38 -5.38 -22.18 -9.15
N ILE A 39 -6.17 -21.16 -8.79
CA ILE A 39 -5.88 -20.22 -7.69
C ILE A 39 -6.97 -20.36 -6.61
N PRO A 40 -6.72 -19.90 -5.38
CA PRO A 40 -7.75 -19.86 -4.33
C PRO A 40 -9.04 -19.18 -4.80
N ASP A 41 -10.17 -19.69 -4.35
CA ASP A 41 -11.54 -19.25 -4.71
C ASP A 41 -11.92 -19.42 -6.20
N SER A 42 -11.10 -20.08 -7.01
CA SER A 42 -11.44 -20.50 -8.36
C SER A 42 -11.93 -21.96 -8.41
N GLN A 43 -12.62 -22.33 -9.49
CA GLN A 43 -12.93 -23.74 -9.75
C GLN A 43 -11.66 -24.54 -10.02
N ALA A 44 -11.67 -25.84 -9.68
CA ALA A 44 -10.54 -26.75 -9.93
C ALA A 44 -10.12 -26.84 -11.42
N THR A 45 -11.05 -26.55 -12.33
CA THR A 45 -10.82 -26.53 -13.78
C THR A 45 -10.51 -25.14 -14.33
N ALA A 46 -10.30 -24.16 -13.47
CA ALA A 46 -10.06 -22.78 -13.90
C ALA A 46 -8.78 -22.65 -14.72
N LYS A 47 -8.83 -21.84 -15.76
CA LYS A 47 -7.77 -21.67 -16.75
C LYS A 47 -7.45 -20.20 -16.96
N LEU A 48 -6.18 -19.90 -17.21
CA LEU A 48 -5.74 -18.54 -17.58
C LEU A 48 -6.24 -18.21 -19.00
N VAL A 49 -6.10 -19.16 -19.95
CA VAL A 49 -6.66 -19.07 -21.29
C VAL A 49 -7.73 -20.14 -21.42
N ALA A 50 -8.94 -19.76 -21.76
CA ALA A 50 -10.08 -20.67 -21.86
C ALA A 50 -10.88 -20.41 -23.14
N PHE A 51 -11.28 -21.47 -23.81
CA PHE A 51 -12.10 -21.43 -25.01
C PHE A 51 -13.51 -21.95 -24.67
N GLN A 52 -14.52 -21.14 -24.89
CA GLN A 52 -15.91 -21.51 -24.62
C GLN A 52 -16.66 -21.68 -25.92
N VAL A 53 -17.08 -22.91 -26.17
CA VAL A 53 -17.89 -23.26 -27.34
C VAL A 53 -19.29 -22.62 -27.23
N ASN A 54 -19.86 -22.22 -28.33
CA ASN A 54 -21.23 -21.62 -28.44
C ASN A 54 -21.40 -20.27 -27.66
N SER A 55 -20.32 -19.51 -27.48
CA SER A 55 -20.34 -18.24 -26.74
C SER A 55 -19.75 -17.05 -27.51
N GLY A 56 -19.74 -17.15 -28.85
CA GLY A 56 -19.19 -16.12 -29.73
C GLY A 56 -17.65 -16.21 -29.94
N TYR A 57 -16.99 -17.14 -29.28
CA TYR A 57 -15.57 -17.44 -29.52
C TYR A 57 -15.34 -18.36 -30.72
N ASP A 58 -16.41 -18.98 -31.23
CA ASP A 58 -16.41 -19.89 -32.41
C ASP A 58 -16.69 -19.09 -33.69
N SER A 59 -16.05 -17.94 -33.85
CA SER A 59 -16.27 -17.06 -34.99
C SER A 59 -15.46 -17.51 -36.20
N TYR A 60 -15.91 -17.13 -37.38
CA TYR A 60 -15.21 -17.36 -38.65
C TYR A 60 -14.99 -18.85 -39.00
N GLY A 61 -15.85 -19.73 -38.51
CA GLY A 61 -15.71 -21.19 -38.71
C GLY A 61 -14.58 -21.87 -37.92
N LYS A 62 -13.93 -21.13 -37.04
CA LYS A 62 -12.87 -21.66 -36.14
C LYS A 62 -13.50 -21.99 -34.79
N THR A 63 -13.04 -23.08 -34.20
CA THR A 63 -13.49 -23.54 -32.87
C THR A 63 -12.29 -23.63 -31.89
N LYS A 64 -12.56 -23.60 -30.60
CA LYS A 64 -11.58 -23.76 -29.52
C LYS A 64 -10.32 -22.88 -29.74
N CYS A 65 -9.13 -23.48 -29.71
CA CYS A 65 -7.84 -22.79 -29.91
C CYS A 65 -7.67 -22.17 -31.31
N GLY A 66 -8.49 -22.53 -32.29
CA GLY A 66 -8.39 -22.01 -33.65
C GLY A 66 -8.52 -20.47 -33.75
N ASN A 67 -9.21 -19.81 -32.80
CA ASN A 67 -9.34 -18.36 -32.75
C ASN A 67 -8.22 -17.67 -31.92
N ALA A 68 -7.46 -18.44 -31.14
CA ALA A 68 -6.31 -17.95 -30.40
C ALA A 68 -5.24 -19.06 -30.39
N PRO A 69 -4.57 -19.30 -31.54
CA PRO A 69 -3.73 -20.46 -31.74
C PRO A 69 -2.53 -20.45 -30.79
N ILE A 70 -2.46 -21.50 -29.96
CA ILE A 70 -1.39 -21.78 -29.02
C ILE A 70 -0.89 -23.19 -29.29
N ILE A 71 0.40 -23.35 -29.56
CA ILE A 71 1.00 -24.66 -29.76
C ILE A 71 1.30 -25.37 -28.41
N GLU A 72 1.33 -26.70 -28.44
CA GLU A 72 1.55 -27.55 -27.26
C GLU A 72 2.82 -27.16 -26.47
N GLU A 73 3.93 -26.87 -27.15
CA GLU A 73 5.17 -26.42 -26.51
C GLU A 73 5.00 -25.14 -25.69
N ALA A 74 4.30 -24.15 -26.25
CA ALA A 74 4.07 -22.86 -25.59
C ALA A 74 3.08 -23.00 -24.43
N GLU A 75 2.04 -23.80 -24.62
CA GLU A 75 1.05 -24.09 -23.58
C GLU A 75 1.69 -24.78 -22.38
N PHE A 76 2.43 -25.84 -22.63
CA PHE A 76 3.18 -26.58 -21.58
C PHE A 76 4.15 -25.66 -20.83
N ALA A 77 4.89 -24.82 -21.54
CA ALA A 77 5.87 -23.93 -20.94
C ALA A 77 5.23 -22.93 -19.94
N TYR A 78 4.22 -22.17 -20.39
CA TYR A 78 3.63 -21.15 -19.50
C TYR A 78 2.77 -21.76 -18.39
N THR A 79 2.05 -22.85 -18.65
CA THR A 79 1.22 -23.49 -17.60
C THR A 79 2.06 -24.18 -16.56
N THR A 80 3.15 -24.84 -16.95
CA THR A 80 4.11 -25.44 -16.02
C THR A 80 4.78 -24.41 -15.14
N ALA A 81 5.28 -23.30 -15.73
CA ALA A 81 5.90 -22.23 -14.99
C ALA A 81 4.91 -21.58 -14.00
N LEU A 82 3.71 -21.26 -14.46
CA LEU A 82 2.69 -20.64 -13.60
C LEU A 82 2.25 -21.58 -12.47
N ASN A 83 2.02 -22.85 -12.77
CA ASN A 83 1.64 -23.84 -11.75
C ASN A 83 2.78 -24.09 -10.73
N ALA A 84 4.04 -23.99 -11.15
CA ALA A 84 5.18 -24.06 -10.23
C ALA A 84 5.20 -22.86 -9.27
N LEU A 85 4.95 -21.65 -9.77
CA LEU A 85 4.82 -20.43 -8.93
C LEU A 85 3.62 -20.50 -8.00
N LEU A 86 2.50 -21.07 -8.44
CA LEU A 86 1.27 -21.20 -7.66
C LEU A 86 1.27 -22.36 -6.67
N LYS A 87 2.24 -23.25 -6.72
CA LYS A 87 2.34 -24.42 -5.85
C LYS A 87 2.20 -24.06 -4.37
N SER A 88 1.63 -24.97 -3.58
CA SER A 88 1.60 -24.85 -2.11
C SER A 88 3.01 -24.72 -1.56
N GLY A 89 3.23 -23.75 -0.65
CA GLY A 89 4.55 -23.46 -0.08
C GLY A 89 5.49 -22.65 -0.98
N SER A 90 5.06 -22.23 -2.17
CA SER A 90 5.86 -21.33 -3.01
C SER A 90 6.09 -19.99 -2.30
N ARG A 91 7.34 -19.54 -2.28
CA ARG A 91 7.74 -18.21 -1.77
C ARG A 91 7.61 -17.12 -2.83
N ASN A 92 7.35 -17.50 -4.08
CA ASN A 92 7.15 -16.58 -5.22
C ASN A 92 5.68 -16.22 -5.43
N LYS A 93 4.84 -16.38 -4.41
CA LYS A 93 3.44 -15.96 -4.42
C LYS A 93 3.00 -15.33 -3.11
N PHE A 94 2.02 -14.45 -3.21
CA PHE A 94 1.31 -13.93 -2.06
C PHE A 94 -0.17 -13.70 -2.36
N MET A 95 -0.98 -13.68 -1.32
CA MET A 95 -2.40 -13.37 -1.41
C MET A 95 -2.70 -12.06 -0.71
N LEU A 96 -3.52 -11.24 -1.36
CA LEU A 96 -3.98 -9.97 -0.81
C LEU A 96 -5.47 -9.81 -1.10
N GLY A 97 -6.31 -9.96 -0.08
CA GLY A 97 -7.75 -10.16 -0.28
C GLY A 97 -8.02 -11.44 -1.07
N ASN A 98 -8.83 -11.36 -2.13
CA ASN A 98 -9.10 -12.46 -3.06
C ASN A 98 -8.21 -12.45 -4.31
N ARG A 99 -7.10 -11.71 -4.28
CA ARG A 99 -6.11 -11.66 -5.37
C ARG A 99 -4.92 -12.54 -5.05
N THR A 100 -4.45 -13.29 -6.03
CA THR A 100 -3.21 -14.06 -5.96
C THR A 100 -2.17 -13.39 -6.86
N PHE A 101 -1.05 -13.03 -6.29
CA PHE A 101 0.08 -12.47 -7.03
C PHE A 101 1.20 -13.49 -7.08
N VAL A 102 1.81 -13.63 -8.24
CA VAL A 102 3.06 -14.38 -8.42
C VAL A 102 4.13 -13.43 -8.93
N PHE A 103 5.37 -13.68 -8.58
CA PHE A 103 6.51 -12.86 -8.98
C PHE A 103 7.74 -13.70 -9.24
N TRP A 104 8.62 -13.21 -10.11
CA TRP A 104 9.88 -13.86 -10.44
C TRP A 104 10.87 -12.88 -11.05
N ALA A 105 12.15 -13.19 -10.95
CA ALA A 105 13.22 -12.48 -11.64
C ALA A 105 13.61 -13.20 -12.93
N SER A 106 14.15 -12.45 -13.90
CA SER A 106 14.63 -13.01 -15.18
C SER A 106 15.91 -13.84 -15.05
N SER A 107 16.69 -13.63 -13.98
CA SER A 107 17.98 -14.27 -13.75
C SER A 107 18.04 -14.94 -12.37
N GLN A 108 19.09 -15.74 -12.18
CA GLN A 108 19.41 -16.36 -10.89
C GLN A 108 20.55 -15.64 -10.16
N SER A 109 20.74 -14.34 -10.47
CA SER A 109 21.72 -13.50 -9.78
C SER A 109 21.43 -13.40 -8.28
N GLU A 110 22.43 -13.05 -7.49
CA GLU A 110 22.25 -12.84 -6.05
C GLU A 110 21.24 -11.72 -5.78
N ALA A 111 21.26 -10.65 -6.57
CA ALA A 111 20.30 -9.56 -6.49
C ALA A 111 18.86 -10.02 -6.78
N SER A 112 18.67 -10.91 -7.77
CA SER A 112 17.38 -11.52 -8.09
C SER A 112 16.82 -12.32 -6.92
N LYS A 113 17.64 -13.19 -6.35
CA LYS A 113 17.24 -14.01 -5.18
C LYS A 113 16.90 -13.16 -3.96
N GLN A 114 17.74 -12.18 -3.65
CA GLN A 114 17.47 -11.27 -2.52
C GLN A 114 16.21 -10.44 -2.73
N THR A 115 15.91 -10.04 -3.97
CA THR A 115 14.67 -9.33 -4.30
C THR A 115 13.45 -10.21 -4.04
N GLU A 116 13.46 -11.45 -4.52
CA GLU A 116 12.36 -12.41 -4.33
C GLU A 116 12.12 -12.69 -2.83
N GLU A 117 13.18 -12.98 -2.08
CA GLU A 117 13.10 -13.22 -0.63
C GLU A 117 12.60 -11.99 0.13
N SER A 118 13.15 -10.80 -0.19
CA SER A 118 12.78 -9.55 0.48
C SER A 118 11.35 -9.14 0.19
N LEU A 119 10.82 -9.40 -1.01
CA LEU A 119 9.42 -9.13 -1.34
C LEU A 119 8.47 -10.02 -0.53
N PHE A 120 8.81 -11.29 -0.34
CA PHE A 120 8.02 -12.19 0.50
C PHE A 120 7.96 -11.69 1.96
N ASP A 121 9.08 -11.25 2.50
CA ASP A 121 9.17 -10.69 3.86
C ASP A 121 8.44 -9.33 3.97
N LEU A 122 8.55 -8.46 2.95
CA LEU A 122 7.84 -7.17 2.88
C LEU A 122 6.32 -7.33 2.98
N LEU A 123 5.80 -8.41 2.45
CA LEU A 123 4.37 -8.70 2.45
C LEU A 123 3.85 -9.26 3.78
N GLY A 124 4.73 -9.46 4.76
CA GLY A 124 4.38 -9.91 6.11
C GLY A 124 4.14 -11.41 6.23
N TYR A 125 4.75 -12.22 5.36
CA TYR A 125 4.71 -13.68 5.41
C TYR A 125 5.90 -14.32 6.12
N SER A 126 6.80 -13.53 6.71
CA SER A 126 7.98 -14.07 7.41
C SER A 126 7.57 -14.99 8.56
N GLU A 127 8.12 -16.19 8.58
CA GLU A 127 7.86 -17.20 9.62
C GLU A 127 8.53 -16.87 10.97
N ASN A 128 9.52 -15.96 10.98
CA ASN A 128 10.39 -15.68 12.15
C ASN A 128 9.98 -14.43 12.94
N THR A 129 8.70 -14.14 13.08
CA THR A 129 8.21 -12.94 13.79
C THR A 129 8.26 -13.02 15.32
N ARG A 130 8.77 -14.12 15.91
CA ARG A 130 8.72 -14.31 17.37
C ARG A 130 9.84 -13.63 18.15
N ASP A 131 11.04 -13.52 17.58
CA ASP A 131 12.20 -13.05 18.34
C ASP A 131 12.55 -11.58 18.11
N ASP A 132 12.40 -11.03 16.90
CA ASP A 132 12.56 -9.60 16.61
C ASP A 132 11.78 -9.19 15.35
N PRO A 133 10.59 -8.59 15.51
CA PRO A 133 9.80 -8.10 14.36
C PRO A 133 10.53 -7.04 13.52
N ASN A 134 11.49 -6.33 14.09
CA ASN A 134 12.21 -5.26 13.42
C ASN A 134 13.41 -5.76 12.62
N ALA A 135 14.02 -6.89 13.00
CA ALA A 135 15.17 -7.45 12.30
C ALA A 135 14.87 -7.75 10.83
N ASN A 136 13.70 -8.34 10.55
CA ASN A 136 13.27 -8.63 9.18
C ASN A 136 13.04 -7.36 8.36
N VAL A 137 12.46 -6.34 8.98
CA VAL A 137 12.22 -5.03 8.35
C VAL A 137 13.52 -4.36 7.93
N LEU A 138 14.49 -4.30 8.84
CA LEU A 138 15.80 -3.74 8.55
C LEU A 138 16.57 -4.55 7.51
N LYS A 139 16.44 -5.88 7.53
CA LYS A 139 17.02 -6.76 6.51
C LYS A 139 16.47 -6.47 5.13
N VAL A 140 15.14 -6.38 5.01
CA VAL A 140 14.45 -6.05 3.76
C VAL A 140 14.89 -4.68 3.22
N ARG A 141 14.91 -3.65 4.08
CA ARG A 141 15.36 -2.31 3.70
C ARG A 141 16.81 -2.33 3.19
N LYS A 142 17.74 -2.95 3.92
CA LYS A 142 19.14 -3.07 3.53
C LYS A 142 19.33 -3.81 2.20
N ALA A 143 18.54 -4.85 1.92
CA ALA A 143 18.60 -5.56 0.66
C ALA A 143 18.25 -4.63 -0.51
N PHE A 144 17.14 -3.89 -0.43
CA PHE A 144 16.76 -2.94 -1.47
C PHE A 144 17.70 -1.73 -1.56
N GLU A 145 18.25 -1.23 -0.46
CA GLU A 145 19.30 -0.20 -0.45
C GLU A 145 20.56 -0.67 -1.17
N SER A 146 20.98 -1.92 -0.94
CA SER A 146 22.16 -2.51 -1.60
C SER A 146 21.99 -2.67 -3.10
N ILE A 147 20.78 -3.03 -3.55
CA ILE A 147 20.41 -3.13 -4.97
C ILE A 147 20.36 -1.74 -5.61
N TYR A 148 19.68 -0.79 -4.96
CA TYR A 148 19.49 0.55 -5.50
C TYR A 148 20.80 1.35 -5.59
N SER A 149 21.65 1.27 -4.56
CA SER A 149 22.95 1.93 -4.52
C SER A 149 24.00 1.29 -5.43
N GLY A 150 23.75 0.06 -5.91
CA GLY A 150 24.71 -0.72 -6.70
C GLY A 150 25.80 -1.40 -5.86
N THR A 151 25.68 -1.41 -4.53
CA THR A 151 26.56 -2.18 -3.63
C THR A 151 26.43 -3.68 -3.95
N LEU A 152 25.21 -4.15 -4.22
CA LEU A 152 24.96 -5.46 -4.80
C LEU A 152 24.90 -5.30 -6.32
N LYS A 153 25.77 -6.02 -7.04
CA LYS A 153 25.85 -5.94 -8.49
C LYS A 153 24.56 -6.45 -9.12
N VAL A 154 23.97 -5.61 -9.97
CA VAL A 154 22.79 -5.91 -10.78
C VAL A 154 23.17 -5.78 -12.24
N GLU A 155 22.85 -6.77 -13.06
CA GLU A 155 23.02 -6.68 -14.50
C GLU A 155 21.94 -5.74 -15.07
N MET A 156 22.28 -4.99 -16.14
CA MET A 156 21.36 -3.99 -16.73
C MET A 156 20.06 -4.62 -17.25
N ASP A 157 20.12 -5.90 -17.64
CA ASP A 157 19.00 -6.63 -18.21
C ASP A 157 18.24 -7.47 -17.17
N ASP A 158 18.65 -7.45 -15.91
CA ASP A 158 17.93 -8.14 -14.83
C ASP A 158 16.54 -7.52 -14.65
N ARG A 159 15.51 -8.28 -15.04
CA ARG A 159 14.10 -7.90 -14.94
C ARG A 159 13.40 -8.58 -13.79
N PHE A 160 12.41 -7.89 -13.26
CA PHE A 160 11.52 -8.40 -12.23
C PHE A 160 10.08 -8.32 -12.71
N TYR A 161 9.35 -9.40 -12.56
CA TYR A 161 7.99 -9.56 -13.06
C TYR A 161 7.03 -9.83 -11.93
N ILE A 162 5.84 -9.25 -12.00
CA ILE A 162 4.75 -9.49 -11.05
C ILE A 162 3.45 -9.66 -11.85
N LEU A 163 2.76 -10.77 -11.63
CA LEU A 163 1.47 -11.07 -12.24
C LEU A 163 0.41 -11.23 -11.15
N GLY A 164 -0.63 -10.41 -11.19
CA GLY A 164 -1.80 -10.50 -10.31
C GLY A 164 -2.96 -11.21 -10.99
N LEU A 165 -3.51 -12.19 -10.28
CA LEU A 165 -4.58 -13.06 -10.75
C LEU A 165 -5.82 -12.93 -9.86
N ALA A 166 -7.00 -12.94 -10.47
CA ALA A 166 -8.28 -12.94 -9.77
C ALA A 166 -9.12 -14.15 -10.19
N PRO A 167 -9.85 -14.79 -9.25
CA PRO A 167 -10.79 -15.84 -9.58
C PRO A 167 -11.98 -15.28 -10.34
N ASN A 168 -12.39 -15.96 -11.41
CA ASN A 168 -13.57 -15.66 -12.21
C ASN A 168 -14.25 -16.95 -12.63
N ALA A 169 -14.88 -17.64 -11.69
CA ALA A 169 -15.51 -18.95 -11.85
C ALA A 169 -14.54 -19.99 -12.46
N ALA A 170 -14.81 -20.49 -13.67
CA ALA A 170 -13.96 -21.43 -14.40
C ALA A 170 -12.80 -20.77 -15.16
N ARG A 171 -12.60 -19.45 -14.98
CA ARG A 171 -11.54 -18.67 -15.62
C ARG A 171 -10.71 -17.95 -14.58
N ILE A 172 -9.55 -17.49 -15.00
CA ILE A 172 -8.68 -16.63 -14.21
C ILE A 172 -8.48 -15.34 -14.98
N ALA A 173 -8.72 -14.21 -14.32
CA ALA A 173 -8.43 -12.90 -14.89
C ALA A 173 -7.03 -12.45 -14.48
N ALA A 174 -6.21 -12.03 -15.44
CA ALA A 174 -5.00 -11.27 -15.16
C ALA A 174 -5.42 -9.82 -14.85
N VAL A 175 -5.26 -9.40 -13.59
CA VAL A 175 -5.69 -8.07 -13.09
C VAL A 175 -4.54 -7.13 -12.88
N TYR A 176 -3.32 -7.64 -12.85
CA TYR A 176 -2.11 -6.85 -12.67
C TYR A 176 -0.94 -7.45 -13.43
N TRP A 177 -0.18 -6.61 -14.10
CA TRP A 177 1.08 -6.96 -14.73
C TRP A 177 2.11 -5.86 -14.49
N SER A 178 3.29 -6.25 -14.10
CA SER A 178 4.44 -5.34 -14.01
C SER A 178 5.70 -6.02 -14.49
N GLU A 179 6.43 -5.32 -15.32
CA GLU A 179 7.79 -5.64 -15.73
C GLU A 179 8.66 -4.40 -15.44
N THR A 180 9.75 -4.59 -14.74
CA THR A 180 10.62 -3.49 -14.31
C THR A 180 12.06 -4.02 -14.14
N THR A 181 13.05 -3.13 -14.12
CA THR A 181 14.40 -3.53 -13.71
C THR A 181 14.47 -3.70 -12.20
N LEU A 182 15.38 -4.56 -11.71
CA LEU A 182 15.57 -4.76 -10.25
C LEU A 182 15.88 -3.43 -9.55
N LYS A 183 16.69 -2.57 -10.16
CA LYS A 183 17.06 -1.27 -9.60
C LYS A 183 15.87 -0.32 -9.47
N GLU A 184 15.04 -0.21 -10.51
CA GLU A 184 13.83 0.60 -10.47
C GLU A 184 12.83 0.08 -9.44
N PHE A 185 12.65 -1.23 -9.37
CA PHE A 185 11.80 -1.84 -8.37
C PHE A 185 12.27 -1.53 -6.95
N ALA A 186 13.57 -1.72 -6.68
CA ALA A 186 14.17 -1.37 -5.39
C ALA A 186 13.93 0.10 -5.02
N GLY A 187 14.13 1.03 -5.97
CA GLY A 187 13.86 2.45 -5.74
C GLY A 187 12.41 2.74 -5.37
N LYS A 188 11.44 2.06 -6.01
CA LYS A 188 10.01 2.22 -5.68
C LYS A 188 9.65 1.68 -4.28
N ILE A 189 10.26 0.56 -3.89
CA ILE A 189 10.10 0.00 -2.54
C ILE A 189 10.71 0.92 -1.48
N LEU A 190 11.90 1.47 -1.73
CA LEU A 190 12.53 2.44 -0.82
C LEU A 190 11.69 3.71 -0.65
N ALA A 191 11.16 4.24 -1.76
CA ALA A 191 10.24 5.38 -1.71
C ALA A 191 8.97 5.07 -0.90
N HIS A 192 8.43 3.85 -0.98
CA HIS A 192 7.32 3.42 -0.13
C HIS A 192 7.71 3.41 1.36
N PHE A 193 8.92 2.96 1.71
CA PHE A 193 9.40 2.99 3.10
C PHE A 193 9.50 4.42 3.63
N GLU A 194 10.06 5.33 2.85
CA GLU A 194 10.17 6.75 3.20
C GLU A 194 8.78 7.40 3.39
N ASP A 195 7.84 7.09 2.51
CA ASP A 195 6.47 7.58 2.62
C ASP A 195 5.78 7.13 3.91
N MET A 196 6.00 5.87 4.30
CA MET A 196 5.36 5.26 5.47
C MET A 196 6.14 5.49 6.78
N GLU A 197 7.34 6.07 6.71
CA GLU A 197 8.17 6.32 7.89
C GLU A 197 7.55 7.38 8.79
N LEU A 198 7.43 7.06 10.07
CA LEU A 198 7.01 7.97 11.14
C LEU A 198 7.84 7.73 12.38
N TYR A 199 8.15 8.79 13.09
CA TYR A 199 8.78 8.68 14.41
C TYR A 199 7.83 8.00 15.40
N ASP A 200 8.39 7.04 16.14
CA ASP A 200 7.66 6.22 17.10
C ASP A 200 8.46 6.12 18.39
N THR A 201 7.90 6.61 19.48
CA THR A 201 8.56 6.61 20.81
C THR A 201 8.45 5.29 21.56
N ARG A 202 7.84 4.24 20.97
CA ARG A 202 7.76 2.93 21.60
C ARG A 202 9.15 2.30 21.73
N LYS A 203 9.28 1.40 22.72
CA LYS A 203 10.56 0.72 23.02
C LYS A 203 11.15 0.00 21.80
N ASP A 204 10.30 -0.61 20.97
CA ASP A 204 10.69 -1.34 19.76
C ASP A 204 9.94 -0.76 18.57
N PRO A 205 10.39 0.38 18.02
CA PRO A 205 9.70 1.04 16.92
C PRO A 205 9.83 0.23 15.63
N LYS A 206 8.72 0.08 14.92
CA LYS A 206 8.69 -0.57 13.62
C LYS A 206 8.99 0.49 12.55
N PRO A 207 10.12 0.40 11.81
CA PRO A 207 10.57 1.47 10.92
C PRO A 207 9.69 1.67 9.69
N TYR A 208 8.82 0.71 9.32
CA TYR A 208 7.79 0.86 8.29
C TYR A 208 6.59 -0.06 8.55
N GLN A 209 5.49 0.17 7.84
CA GLN A 209 4.29 -0.65 7.91
C GLN A 209 4.19 -1.58 6.68
N GLY A 210 3.95 -2.87 6.88
CA GLY A 210 3.77 -3.83 5.79
C GLY A 210 2.47 -3.57 5.01
N ILE A 211 2.43 -3.98 3.74
CA ILE A 211 1.28 -3.78 2.85
C ILE A 211 0.00 -4.40 3.44
N ARG A 212 0.09 -5.60 4.02
CA ARG A 212 -1.06 -6.25 4.69
C ARG A 212 -1.56 -5.44 5.88
N GLU A 213 -0.65 -4.94 6.71
CA GLU A 213 -0.99 -4.13 7.88
C GLU A 213 -1.63 -2.80 7.48
N MET A 214 -1.14 -2.17 6.42
CA MET A 214 -1.72 -0.96 5.85
C MET A 214 -3.18 -1.19 5.43
N ILE A 215 -3.47 -2.27 4.67
CA ILE A 215 -4.83 -2.58 4.22
C ILE A 215 -5.71 -3.00 5.40
N SER A 216 -5.22 -3.86 6.29
CA SER A 216 -5.99 -4.30 7.45
C SER A 216 -6.34 -3.17 8.40
N SER A 217 -5.50 -2.13 8.48
CA SER A 217 -5.75 -0.94 9.31
C SER A 217 -7.00 -0.14 8.91
N VAL A 218 -7.45 -0.29 7.67
CA VAL A 218 -8.62 0.43 7.10
C VAL A 218 -9.86 -0.45 6.93
N THR A 219 -9.76 -1.75 7.23
CA THR A 219 -10.88 -2.69 7.16
C THR A 219 -11.59 -2.85 8.50
N LEU A 220 -12.82 -3.33 8.47
CA LEU A 220 -13.56 -3.62 9.70
C LEU A 220 -12.94 -4.82 10.42
N GLY A 221 -12.59 -4.64 11.69
CA GLY A 221 -11.95 -5.68 12.50
C GLY A 221 -10.58 -6.16 12.00
N GLY A 222 -9.95 -5.44 11.08
CA GLY A 222 -8.62 -5.77 10.55
C GLY A 222 -8.59 -6.96 9.58
N LYS A 223 -9.74 -7.42 9.07
CA LYS A 223 -9.82 -8.58 8.17
C LYS A 223 -9.55 -8.15 6.73
N LEU A 224 -8.55 -8.74 6.09
CA LEU A 224 -8.22 -8.46 4.68
C LEU A 224 -9.32 -8.86 3.71
N SER A 225 -10.13 -9.90 4.05
CA SER A 225 -11.30 -10.30 3.27
C SER A 225 -12.36 -9.21 3.14
N ASP A 226 -12.41 -8.29 4.11
CA ASP A 226 -13.38 -7.19 4.15
C ASP A 226 -12.87 -5.93 3.44
N ALA A 227 -11.72 -6.01 2.79
CA ALA A 227 -11.22 -4.93 1.94
C ALA A 227 -12.12 -4.73 0.73
N THR A 228 -12.30 -3.48 0.30
CA THR A 228 -13.00 -3.17 -0.95
C THR A 228 -12.36 -3.97 -2.10
N PRO A 229 -13.14 -4.61 -2.99
CA PRO A 229 -12.64 -5.62 -3.92
C PRO A 229 -11.40 -5.25 -4.72
N ASN A 230 -11.29 -4.02 -5.22
CA ASN A 230 -10.15 -3.58 -6.05
C ASN A 230 -9.06 -2.87 -5.25
N LEU A 231 -9.23 -2.72 -3.93
CA LEU A 231 -8.27 -2.01 -3.09
C LEU A 231 -6.90 -2.69 -3.01
N PRO A 232 -6.81 -4.03 -2.85
CA PRO A 232 -5.53 -4.72 -2.79
C PRO A 232 -4.65 -4.50 -4.02
N GLU A 233 -5.21 -4.62 -5.23
CA GLU A 233 -4.45 -4.41 -6.47
C GLU A 233 -4.03 -2.95 -6.65
N ALA A 234 -4.90 -1.98 -6.31
CA ALA A 234 -4.58 -0.56 -6.39
C ALA A 234 -3.45 -0.17 -5.42
N VAL A 235 -3.40 -0.78 -4.22
CA VAL A 235 -2.30 -0.59 -3.27
C VAL A 235 -1.01 -1.20 -3.80
N VAL A 236 -1.07 -2.40 -4.37
CA VAL A 236 0.09 -3.04 -5.02
C VAL A 236 0.64 -2.15 -6.14
N GLN A 237 -0.24 -1.59 -6.99
CA GLN A 237 0.17 -0.64 -8.03
C GLN A 237 0.87 0.60 -7.44
N SER A 238 0.33 1.17 -6.37
CA SER A 238 0.91 2.34 -5.73
C SER A 238 2.30 2.06 -5.16
N VAL A 239 2.51 0.89 -4.58
CA VAL A 239 3.79 0.52 -3.96
C VAL A 239 4.81 0.10 -5.04
N PHE A 240 4.44 -0.80 -5.95
CA PHE A 240 5.39 -1.42 -6.89
C PHE A 240 5.64 -0.59 -8.16
N GLN A 241 4.73 0.30 -8.52
CA GLN A 241 4.88 1.20 -9.66
C GLN A 241 5.18 2.65 -9.26
N GLY A 242 5.10 2.96 -7.95
CA GLY A 242 5.31 4.32 -7.45
C GLY A 242 4.16 5.28 -7.74
N LEU A 243 2.96 4.77 -8.02
CA LEU A 243 1.77 5.58 -8.29
C LEU A 243 1.23 6.21 -6.99
N PRO A 244 0.40 7.27 -7.07
CA PRO A 244 -0.30 7.80 -5.90
C PRO A 244 -1.11 6.72 -5.19
N TYR A 245 -1.18 6.78 -3.85
CA TYR A 245 -2.02 5.86 -3.10
C TYR A 245 -3.50 6.06 -3.44
N PRO A 246 -4.34 4.98 -3.43
CA PRO A 246 -5.74 5.11 -3.80
C PRO A 246 -6.52 6.01 -2.84
N PHE A 247 -7.36 6.90 -3.38
CA PHE A 247 -8.27 7.71 -2.57
C PHE A 247 -9.19 6.85 -1.68
N THR A 248 -9.62 5.69 -2.18
CA THR A 248 -10.46 4.75 -1.41
C THR A 248 -9.76 4.23 -0.16
N LEU A 249 -8.44 4.01 -0.21
CA LEU A 249 -7.61 3.64 0.93
C LEU A 249 -7.61 4.77 1.97
N TYR A 250 -7.34 6.00 1.52
CA TYR A 250 -7.31 7.19 2.36
C TYR A 250 -8.67 7.50 3.00
N ALA A 251 -9.73 7.53 2.21
CA ALA A 251 -11.09 7.79 2.71
C ALA A 251 -11.55 6.72 3.73
N SER A 252 -11.19 5.45 3.49
CA SER A 252 -11.47 4.36 4.43
C SER A 252 -10.67 4.53 5.73
N CYS A 253 -9.42 5.00 5.65
CA CYS A 253 -8.59 5.30 6.82
C CYS A 253 -9.25 6.38 7.71
N ILE A 254 -9.61 7.53 7.13
CA ILE A 254 -10.29 8.61 7.86
C ILE A 254 -11.60 8.11 8.49
N ARG A 255 -12.39 7.35 7.74
CA ARG A 255 -13.64 6.75 8.23
C ARG A 255 -13.41 5.83 9.43
N ARG A 256 -12.38 4.98 9.40
CA ARG A 256 -12.03 4.09 10.51
C ARG A 256 -11.58 4.86 11.74
N ILE A 257 -10.74 5.87 11.58
CA ILE A 257 -10.32 6.73 12.70
C ILE A 257 -11.53 7.35 13.39
N ARG A 258 -12.46 7.91 12.60
CA ARG A 258 -13.65 8.56 13.14
C ARG A 258 -14.63 7.59 13.81
N ALA A 259 -14.83 6.41 13.23
CA ALA A 259 -15.76 5.41 13.76
C ALA A 259 -15.23 4.74 15.03
N GLU A 260 -13.94 4.48 15.11
CA GLU A 260 -13.32 3.77 16.22
C GLU A 260 -12.67 4.73 17.24
N GLN A 261 -12.56 6.02 16.91
CA GLN A 261 -11.84 7.04 17.69
C GLN A 261 -10.42 6.60 18.07
N LYS A 262 -9.82 5.79 17.19
CA LYS A 262 -8.50 5.18 17.42
C LYS A 262 -7.53 5.58 16.33
N LEU A 263 -6.53 6.34 16.72
CA LEU A 263 -5.41 6.72 15.89
C LEU A 263 -4.26 5.74 16.11
N THR A 264 -3.93 4.94 15.09
CA THR A 264 -2.83 3.97 15.14
C THR A 264 -1.71 4.39 14.21
N LEU A 265 -0.49 3.95 14.50
CA LEU A 265 0.68 4.26 13.67
C LEU A 265 0.46 3.93 12.18
N PRO A 266 -0.07 2.73 11.78
CA PRO A 266 -0.33 2.43 10.37
C PRO A 266 -1.28 3.42 9.71
N ARG A 267 -2.31 3.90 10.42
CA ARG A 267 -3.27 4.88 9.90
C ARG A 267 -2.63 6.24 9.65
N VAL A 268 -1.81 6.71 10.59
CA VAL A 268 -1.12 8.01 10.46
C VAL A 268 -0.07 7.95 9.36
N ALA A 269 0.72 6.87 9.30
CA ALA A 269 1.70 6.63 8.26
C ALA A 269 1.04 6.64 6.86
N LEU A 270 -0.10 5.97 6.73
CA LEU A 270 -0.88 5.95 5.49
C LEU A 270 -1.38 7.35 5.09
N ILE A 271 -1.89 8.13 6.06
CA ILE A 271 -2.33 9.51 5.80
C ILE A 271 -1.16 10.36 5.30
N LYS A 272 -0.01 10.30 5.99
CA LYS A 272 1.21 11.01 5.59
C LYS A 272 1.63 10.58 4.17
N ALA A 273 1.73 9.27 3.91
CA ALA A 273 2.12 8.72 2.63
C ALA A 273 1.20 9.18 1.49
N TYR A 274 -0.12 9.12 1.72
CA TYR A 274 -1.11 9.59 0.74
C TYR A 274 -0.94 11.07 0.44
N LEU A 275 -0.90 11.92 1.47
CA LEU A 275 -0.81 13.38 1.30
C LEU A 275 0.50 13.81 0.64
N ASN A 276 1.61 13.15 0.94
CA ASN A 276 2.91 13.45 0.35
C ASN A 276 3.03 13.02 -1.13
N ARG A 277 2.27 12.01 -1.57
CA ARG A 277 2.24 11.57 -2.99
C ARG A 277 1.19 12.29 -3.83
N LEU A 278 0.30 13.08 -3.24
CA LEU A 278 -0.54 13.96 -4.02
C LEU A 278 0.35 14.93 -4.80
N ASN A 279 0.14 15.03 -6.12
CA ASN A 279 0.89 15.92 -7.02
C ASN A 279 0.55 17.41 -6.79
N ASP A 280 0.56 17.83 -5.55
CA ASP A 280 0.44 19.21 -5.17
C ASP A 280 1.84 19.80 -5.00
N ASN A 281 2.38 20.36 -6.08
CA ASN A 281 3.70 21.01 -6.10
C ASN A 281 3.79 22.21 -5.14
N HIS A 282 2.69 22.60 -4.50
CA HIS A 282 2.61 23.76 -3.62
C HIS A 282 2.46 23.39 -2.14
N SER A 283 2.16 22.13 -1.80
CA SER A 283 2.07 21.73 -0.41
C SER A 283 3.41 21.29 0.15
N LYS A 284 3.74 21.82 1.31
CA LYS A 284 4.92 21.40 2.09
C LYS A 284 4.76 19.94 2.46
N LYS A 285 5.78 19.10 2.20
CA LYS A 285 5.76 17.70 2.60
C LYS A 285 5.64 17.56 4.12
N ILE A 286 4.82 16.61 4.55
CA ILE A 286 4.70 16.24 5.96
C ILE A 286 5.94 15.40 6.32
N HIS A 287 6.67 15.81 7.35
CA HIS A 287 7.87 15.14 7.85
C HIS A 287 7.53 13.90 8.69
N THR A 288 8.57 13.18 9.12
CA THR A 288 8.43 11.99 9.99
C THR A 288 8.13 12.36 11.45
N MET A 289 8.52 13.56 11.86
CA MET A 289 8.41 14.12 13.21
C MET A 289 7.62 15.43 13.21
N LEU A 290 7.42 15.99 14.40
CA LEU A 290 6.79 17.30 14.56
C LEU A 290 7.52 18.38 13.76
N ASP A 291 6.78 19.01 12.85
CA ASP A 291 7.22 20.17 12.08
C ASP A 291 6.60 21.45 12.66
N LYS A 292 7.40 22.23 13.37
CA LYS A 292 6.98 23.50 13.97
C LYS A 292 6.78 24.60 12.93
N GLU A 293 7.37 24.46 11.76
CA GLU A 293 7.23 25.41 10.64
C GLU A 293 6.02 25.12 9.75
N ASN A 294 5.28 24.07 10.04
CA ASN A 294 4.08 23.71 9.29
C ASN A 294 2.89 24.55 9.72
N THR A 295 2.56 25.56 8.92
CA THR A 295 1.48 26.52 9.17
C THR A 295 0.12 26.07 8.61
N HIS A 296 0.00 24.83 8.14
CA HIS A 296 -1.26 24.33 7.59
C HIS A 296 -2.34 24.26 8.69
N GLN A 297 -3.49 24.88 8.46
CA GLN A 297 -4.50 25.07 9.51
C GLN A 297 -5.04 23.75 10.08
N GLY A 298 -5.27 22.73 9.25
CA GLY A 298 -5.64 21.40 9.72
C GLY A 298 -4.58 20.79 10.64
N TYR A 299 -3.31 20.91 10.29
CA TYR A 299 -2.19 20.40 11.09
C TYR A 299 -2.07 21.14 12.44
N LEU A 300 -2.18 22.46 12.44
CA LEU A 300 -2.15 23.29 13.66
C LEU A 300 -3.32 22.98 14.59
N CYS A 301 -4.53 22.80 14.04
CA CYS A 301 -5.69 22.35 14.82
C CYS A 301 -5.43 20.98 15.47
N GLY A 302 -4.81 20.04 14.76
CA GLY A 302 -4.43 18.75 15.29
C GLY A 302 -3.42 18.85 16.42
N ARG A 303 -2.36 19.67 16.27
CA ARG A 303 -1.38 19.96 17.32
C ARG A 303 -2.04 20.54 18.57
N LEU A 304 -2.85 21.57 18.39
CA LEU A 304 -3.56 22.21 19.51
C LEU A 304 -4.48 21.20 20.23
N PHE A 305 -5.21 20.37 19.49
CA PHE A 305 -6.06 19.35 20.07
C PHE A 305 -5.27 18.35 20.93
N ALA A 306 -4.06 17.96 20.48
CA ALA A 306 -3.17 17.09 21.25
C ALA A 306 -2.69 17.74 22.56
N VAL A 307 -2.41 19.04 22.54
CA VAL A 307 -2.06 19.82 23.73
C VAL A 307 -3.22 19.83 24.75
N LEU A 308 -4.44 20.09 24.29
CA LEU A 308 -5.62 20.16 25.14
C LEU A 308 -5.98 18.77 25.73
N ASP A 309 -5.85 17.69 24.94
CA ASP A 309 -6.00 16.31 25.41
C ASP A 309 -4.93 15.95 26.48
N LYS A 310 -3.67 16.39 26.27
CA LYS A 310 -2.58 16.16 27.22
C LYS A 310 -2.75 16.91 28.54
N ILE A 311 -3.23 18.15 28.51
CA ILE A 311 -3.56 18.92 29.71
C ILE A 311 -4.61 18.17 30.54
N GLN A 312 -5.66 17.65 29.93
CA GLN A 312 -6.66 16.86 30.65
C GLN A 312 -6.10 15.56 31.21
N GLU A 313 -5.28 14.84 30.43
CA GLU A 313 -4.62 13.60 30.85
C GLU A 313 -3.80 13.85 32.14
N GLU A 314 -2.98 14.89 32.16
CA GLU A 314 -2.15 15.22 33.33
C GLU A 314 -2.95 15.73 34.55
N ALA A 315 -4.05 16.44 34.31
CA ALA A 315 -4.88 16.98 35.38
C ALA A 315 -5.77 15.93 36.07
N ASN A 316 -6.31 14.99 35.30
CA ASN A 316 -7.38 14.09 35.76
C ASN A 316 -7.15 12.62 35.41
N ASN A 317 -6.08 12.26 34.70
CA ASN A 317 -5.84 10.93 34.11
C ASN A 317 -7.01 10.42 33.24
N GLN A 318 -7.59 11.32 32.44
CA GLN A 318 -8.75 11.06 31.59
C GLN A 318 -8.53 11.57 30.17
N HIS A 319 -9.26 11.02 29.21
CA HIS A 319 -9.23 11.39 27.78
C HIS A 319 -10.63 11.77 27.24
N SER A 320 -11.50 12.29 28.10
CA SER A 320 -12.88 12.60 27.70
C SER A 320 -12.97 13.73 26.65
N ILE A 321 -11.99 14.62 26.57
CA ILE A 321 -11.88 15.61 25.49
C ILE A 321 -11.73 14.90 24.15
N ARG A 322 -10.82 13.93 24.04
CA ARG A 322 -10.65 13.15 22.84
C ARG A 322 -11.90 12.39 22.45
N GLU A 323 -12.48 11.66 23.38
CA GLU A 323 -13.67 10.83 23.14
C GLU A 323 -14.90 11.65 22.67
N ARG A 324 -15.09 12.84 23.22
CA ARG A 324 -16.25 13.67 22.91
C ARG A 324 -16.05 14.57 21.69
N TYR A 325 -14.87 15.14 21.50
CA TYR A 325 -14.67 16.26 20.59
C TYR A 325 -13.77 15.95 19.39
N GLN A 326 -13.03 14.83 19.36
CA GLN A 326 -12.08 14.54 18.26
C GLN A 326 -12.74 14.60 16.89
N ASN A 327 -13.92 14.01 16.74
CA ASN A 327 -14.62 14.01 15.45
C ASN A 327 -15.03 15.41 15.00
N ALA A 328 -15.58 16.22 15.91
CA ALA A 328 -15.97 17.57 15.59
C ALA A 328 -14.75 18.50 15.41
N ALA A 329 -13.72 18.38 16.25
CA ALA A 329 -12.49 19.16 16.11
C ALA A 329 -11.77 18.89 14.78
N SER A 330 -11.83 17.65 14.27
CA SER A 330 -11.25 17.29 12.98
C SER A 330 -12.10 17.67 11.76
N THR A 331 -13.35 18.11 11.95
CA THR A 331 -14.25 18.47 10.83
C THR A 331 -14.71 19.92 10.85
N THR A 332 -15.07 20.44 12.01
CA THR A 332 -15.61 21.79 12.22
C THR A 332 -14.93 22.46 13.42
N PRO A 333 -13.63 22.80 13.31
CA PRO A 333 -12.84 23.35 14.43
C PRO A 333 -13.48 24.54 15.11
N SER A 334 -13.99 25.53 14.36
CA SER A 334 -14.59 26.74 14.92
C SER A 334 -15.78 26.46 15.86
N ALA A 335 -16.49 25.35 15.64
CA ALA A 335 -17.66 25.01 16.46
C ALA A 335 -17.28 24.49 17.87
N VAL A 336 -16.08 23.95 18.06
CA VAL A 336 -15.76 23.23 19.31
C VAL A 336 -14.53 23.73 20.05
N PHE A 337 -13.54 24.36 19.37
CA PHE A 337 -12.31 24.77 20.03
C PHE A 337 -12.52 25.77 21.15
N ALA A 338 -13.47 26.70 21.03
CA ALA A 338 -13.79 27.67 22.12
C ALA A 338 -14.21 26.90 23.41
N THR A 339 -15.07 25.91 23.28
CA THR A 339 -15.51 25.10 24.40
C THR A 339 -14.34 24.29 25.01
N ILE A 340 -13.53 23.64 24.18
CA ILE A 340 -12.40 22.81 24.66
C ILE A 340 -11.34 23.66 25.34
N LEU A 341 -11.06 24.88 24.82
CA LEU A 341 -10.14 25.83 25.44
C LEU A 341 -10.61 26.26 26.81
N ASN A 342 -11.89 26.58 26.97
CA ASN A 342 -12.47 26.93 28.27
C ASN A 342 -12.36 25.78 29.27
N LEU A 343 -12.64 24.55 28.83
CA LEU A 343 -12.46 23.34 29.66
C LEU A 343 -10.99 23.15 30.06
N SER A 344 -10.05 23.41 29.16
CA SER A 344 -8.63 23.26 29.45
C SER A 344 -8.12 24.23 30.51
N ASN A 345 -8.71 25.42 30.67
CA ASN A 345 -8.33 26.37 31.71
C ASN A 345 -8.59 25.78 33.11
N HIS A 346 -9.73 25.15 33.33
CA HIS A 346 -10.02 24.45 34.59
C HIS A 346 -9.08 23.28 34.87
N HIS A 347 -8.60 22.61 33.82
CA HIS A 347 -7.61 21.54 33.97
C HIS A 347 -6.21 22.11 34.31
N LEU A 348 -5.81 23.20 33.68
CA LEU A 348 -4.53 23.87 33.96
C LEU A 348 -4.40 24.30 35.41
N GLU A 349 -5.47 24.76 36.03
CA GLU A 349 -5.48 25.17 37.47
C GLU A 349 -5.08 24.02 38.40
N LYS A 350 -5.22 22.75 37.99
CA LYS A 350 -4.87 21.56 38.76
C LYS A 350 -3.41 21.14 38.58
N LEU A 351 -2.70 21.74 37.63
CA LEU A 351 -1.30 21.40 37.35
C LEU A 351 -0.33 22.26 38.17
N SER A 352 0.93 21.79 38.31
CA SER A 352 2.00 22.59 38.87
C SER A 352 2.27 23.82 38.01
N GLU A 353 2.77 24.90 38.63
CA GLU A 353 3.05 26.17 37.94
C GLU A 353 3.99 26.00 36.74
N GLY A 354 5.03 25.16 36.86
CA GLY A 354 5.95 24.88 35.76
C GLY A 354 5.24 24.18 34.57
N ARG A 355 4.32 23.24 34.83
CA ARG A 355 3.55 22.57 33.78
C ARG A 355 2.55 23.52 33.14
N LYS A 356 1.92 24.37 33.92
CA LYS A 356 1.01 25.42 33.43
C LYS A 356 1.71 26.36 32.46
N ILE A 357 2.86 26.92 32.87
CA ILE A 357 3.69 27.80 32.00
C ILE A 357 4.11 27.06 30.73
N PHE A 358 4.51 25.80 30.82
CA PHE A 358 4.89 25.00 29.66
C PHE A 358 3.73 24.90 28.64
N PHE A 359 2.54 24.51 29.07
CA PHE A 359 1.40 24.37 28.18
C PHE A 359 0.89 25.70 27.63
N GLU A 360 0.95 26.78 28.41
CA GLU A 360 0.58 28.11 27.94
C GLU A 360 1.53 28.60 26.83
N LYS A 361 2.83 28.41 26.99
CA LYS A 361 3.82 28.73 25.94
C LYS A 361 3.59 27.92 24.68
N LEU A 362 3.31 26.62 24.81
CA LEU A 362 3.05 25.74 23.66
C LEU A 362 1.75 26.11 22.94
N LYS A 363 0.69 26.45 23.68
CA LYS A 363 -0.53 26.98 23.08
C LYS A 363 -0.26 28.30 22.34
N GLN A 364 0.50 29.20 22.93
CA GLN A 364 0.85 30.48 22.31
C GLN A 364 1.67 30.28 21.03
N GLU A 365 2.63 29.36 21.01
CA GLU A 365 3.39 29.00 19.81
C GLU A 365 2.43 28.58 18.67
N ILE A 366 1.48 27.68 18.95
CA ILE A 366 0.53 27.21 17.95
C ILE A 366 -0.43 28.31 17.52
N PHE A 367 -0.96 29.12 18.46
CA PHE A 367 -1.87 30.22 18.16
C PHE A 367 -1.24 31.31 17.28
N SER A 368 0.06 31.58 17.46
CA SER A 368 0.76 32.58 16.64
C SER A 368 0.84 32.21 15.16
N GLN A 369 0.61 30.93 14.80
CA GLN A 369 0.64 30.41 13.43
C GLN A 369 -0.76 30.20 12.85
N LEU A 370 -1.81 30.29 13.66
CA LEU A 370 -3.18 30.21 13.16
C LEU A 370 -3.54 31.44 12.33
N SER A 371 -4.46 31.25 11.36
CA SER A 371 -4.97 32.36 10.55
C SER A 371 -5.59 33.45 11.43
N ALA A 372 -5.43 34.73 11.02
CA ALA A 372 -6.08 35.84 11.64
C ALA A 372 -7.63 35.76 11.59
N ASP A 373 -8.17 34.96 10.65
CA ASP A 373 -9.61 34.69 10.54
C ASP A 373 -10.12 33.72 11.61
N GLY A 374 -9.22 33.21 12.45
CA GLY A 374 -9.54 32.25 13.51
C GLY A 374 -9.52 30.77 13.03
N PHE A 375 -10.24 29.91 13.78
CA PHE A 375 -10.36 28.52 13.43
C PHE A 375 -11.17 28.28 12.17
N PRO A 376 -10.75 27.35 11.27
CA PRO A 376 -11.53 27.01 10.09
C PRO A 376 -12.96 26.56 10.45
N ALA A 377 -13.94 27.06 9.69
CA ALA A 377 -15.32 26.62 9.85
C ALA A 377 -15.50 25.13 9.48
N HIS A 378 -14.75 24.68 8.47
CA HIS A 378 -14.78 23.30 7.99
C HIS A 378 -13.39 22.87 7.52
N LEU A 379 -13.02 21.63 7.81
CA LEU A 379 -11.85 20.96 7.26
C LEU A 379 -12.29 19.96 6.20
N ASP A 380 -11.74 20.07 5.01
CA ASP A 380 -11.94 19.06 3.97
C ASP A 380 -11.29 17.73 4.35
N LEU A 381 -11.45 16.70 3.51
CA LEU A 381 -10.96 15.38 3.86
C LEU A 381 -9.43 15.33 3.99
N GLN A 382 -8.68 16.10 3.18
CA GLN A 382 -7.22 16.18 3.27
C GLN A 382 -6.79 16.91 4.54
N ASP A 383 -7.48 17.97 4.90
CA ASP A 383 -7.22 18.72 6.12
C ASP A 383 -7.56 17.94 7.39
N GLN A 384 -8.58 17.08 7.34
CA GLN A 384 -8.84 16.10 8.38
C GLN A 384 -7.66 15.15 8.55
N GLY A 385 -7.06 14.70 7.45
CA GLY A 385 -5.83 13.91 7.51
C GLY A 385 -4.67 14.66 8.15
N ARG A 386 -4.45 15.92 7.75
CA ARG A 386 -3.42 16.78 8.36
C ARG A 386 -3.68 17.02 9.85
N PHE A 387 -4.94 17.13 10.25
CA PHE A 387 -5.31 17.21 11.67
C PHE A 387 -4.83 15.95 12.44
N PHE A 388 -5.10 14.75 11.93
CA PHE A 388 -4.69 13.51 12.59
C PHE A 388 -3.17 13.36 12.64
N VAL A 389 -2.45 13.78 11.61
CA VAL A 389 -0.98 13.77 11.63
C VAL A 389 -0.44 14.80 12.65
N GLY A 390 -0.97 16.02 12.66
CA GLY A 390 -0.58 17.05 13.63
C GLY A 390 -0.83 16.62 15.07
N TYR A 391 -1.97 15.97 15.34
CA TYR A 391 -2.26 15.37 16.64
C TYR A 391 -1.24 14.30 17.01
N TYR A 392 -0.93 13.36 16.10
CA TYR A 392 0.03 12.30 16.35
C TYR A 392 1.44 12.86 16.62
N HIS A 393 1.93 13.75 15.78
CA HIS A 393 3.26 14.35 15.92
C HIS A 393 3.41 15.09 17.26
N GLN A 394 2.42 15.90 17.64
CA GLN A 394 2.46 16.61 18.91
C GLN A 394 2.38 15.65 20.10
N ARG A 395 1.65 14.54 19.98
CA ARG A 395 1.60 13.50 21.01
C ARG A 395 2.96 12.81 21.16
N GLN A 396 3.65 12.49 20.06
CA GLN A 396 4.99 11.88 20.11
C GLN A 396 6.02 12.84 20.72
N ASP A 397 5.96 14.13 20.37
CA ASP A 397 6.87 15.16 20.89
C ASP A 397 6.87 15.25 22.43
N PHE A 398 5.75 14.98 23.09
CA PHE A 398 5.70 14.94 24.57
C PHE A 398 6.54 13.81 25.20
N PHE A 399 6.87 12.79 24.43
CA PHE A 399 7.64 11.64 24.89
C PHE A 399 9.06 11.60 24.33
N THR A 400 9.39 12.53 23.42
CA THR A 400 10.73 12.64 22.82
C THR A 400 11.69 13.31 23.79
N SER A 401 12.85 12.70 23.99
CA SER A 401 13.88 13.31 24.83
C SER A 401 14.55 14.49 24.10
N LYS A 402 14.99 15.52 24.85
CA LYS A 402 15.67 16.69 24.27
C LYS A 402 16.96 16.33 23.49
N LYS A 403 17.55 15.15 23.74
CA LYS A 403 18.75 14.67 23.02
C LYS A 403 18.46 14.10 21.63
N GLU A 404 17.20 13.84 21.30
CA GLU A 404 16.78 13.31 20.01
C GLU A 404 16.20 14.39 19.08
N GLN A 405 16.18 15.66 19.57
CA GLN A 405 15.68 16.82 18.81
C GLN A 405 16.82 17.63 18.17
N GLU A 406 18.08 17.33 18.48
CA GLU A 406 19.31 17.87 17.85
C GLU A 406 19.85 16.90 16.78
#